data_bfdcff29545bf8006cc51d7143527c01
#
_entry.id   bfdcff29545bf8006cc51d7143527c01
#
_cell.length_a   1.000
_cell.length_b   1.000
_cell.length_c   1.000
_cell.angle_alpha   90.00
_cell.angle_beta   90.00
_cell.angle_gamma   90.00
#
_symmetry.space_group_name_H-M   'P 1'
#
loop_
_entity.id
_entity.type
_entity.pdbx_description
1 polymer ?
#
loop_
_entity_poly.entity_id
_entity_poly.type
_entity_poly.pdbx_seq_one_letter_code
_entity_poly.pdbx_strand_id
1 'polypeptide(L)'
;MNAQDGQQAQPPQDPQAFWEAHYGPGPIWSGNVNAVLESVAADLMPGTALDLGCGEGADVLWLAHRGWHAVGVDIAQGAIIRARATAEASTLDEGRAQFLRTDLGILAQDRRPEELTGPFDLITASYFQSPVALDRQHILRAAAALVAPGGHLLLTSHAAAPSWAADESQAQHAPSDHEAAADSAQHNHDHHGPADFPSPQSELATLDLDPQEWETLRAEVVTRDTTSPDGSPARLDDTIVLLRRRGIPAAGTR
;
A
#
# COMPACT_ATOMS: atom_id res chain seq x y z
N MET A 1 30.48 37.00 15.04
CA MET A 1 29.95 37.06 13.64
C MET A 1 29.62 35.61 13.29
N ASN A 2 28.43 35.17 13.69
CA ASN A 2 27.98 33.78 13.51
C ASN A 2 27.27 33.70 12.16
N ALA A 3 27.89 33.01 11.21
CA ALA A 3 27.23 32.58 10.01
C ALA A 3 26.29 31.41 10.39
N GLN A 4 24.98 31.64 10.41
CA GLN A 4 23.99 30.60 10.42
C GLN A 4 23.89 30.05 9.01
N ASP A 5 24.38 28.82 8.81
CA ASP A 5 24.15 28.05 7.60
C ASP A 5 22.65 27.84 7.45
N GLY A 6 22.05 28.59 6.53
CA GLY A 6 20.68 28.38 6.10
C GLY A 6 20.60 27.10 5.30
N GLN A 7 20.17 26.03 5.97
CA GLN A 7 19.72 24.82 5.29
C GLN A 7 18.47 25.21 4.48
N GLN A 8 18.66 25.44 3.19
CA GLN A 8 17.55 25.67 2.27
C GLN A 8 16.74 24.39 2.23
N ALA A 9 15.52 24.41 2.77
CA ALA A 9 14.56 23.34 2.59
C ALA A 9 14.38 23.09 1.10
N GLN A 10 14.63 21.85 0.66
CA GLN A 10 14.34 21.45 -0.71
C GLN A 10 12.84 21.71 -0.98
N PRO A 11 12.48 22.24 -2.16
CA PRO A 11 11.07 22.42 -2.51
C PRO A 11 10.37 21.06 -2.43
N PRO A 12 9.09 21.01 -2.01
CA PRO A 12 8.35 19.76 -1.93
C PRO A 12 8.40 19.08 -3.30
N GLN A 13 8.85 17.83 -3.32
CA GLN A 13 8.88 17.04 -4.55
C GLN A 13 7.45 16.77 -5.01
N ASP A 14 7.21 16.91 -6.31
CA ASP A 14 5.95 16.52 -6.94
C ASP A 14 5.76 15.00 -6.77
N PRO A 15 4.69 14.52 -6.09
CA PRO A 15 4.46 13.10 -5.84
C PRO A 15 4.47 12.25 -7.11
N GLN A 16 3.87 12.75 -8.19
CA GLN A 16 3.85 12.03 -9.45
C GLN A 16 5.26 11.87 -10.02
N ALA A 17 6.04 12.95 -10.08
CA ALA A 17 7.41 12.89 -10.59
C ALA A 17 8.31 11.99 -9.75
N PHE A 18 8.14 11.98 -8.42
CA PHE A 18 8.86 11.09 -7.52
C PHE A 18 8.58 9.61 -7.84
N TRP A 19 7.30 9.22 -7.88
CA TRP A 19 6.92 7.83 -8.10
C TRP A 19 7.20 7.35 -9.53
N GLU A 20 7.09 8.22 -10.55
CA GLU A 20 7.54 7.91 -11.91
C GLU A 20 9.04 7.57 -11.95
N ALA A 21 9.87 8.36 -11.26
CA ALA A 21 11.30 8.09 -11.17
C ALA A 21 11.61 6.82 -10.38
N HIS A 22 10.90 6.58 -9.27
CA HIS A 22 11.05 5.40 -8.41
C HIS A 22 10.79 4.10 -9.17
N TYR A 23 9.70 4.04 -9.94
CA TYR A 23 9.38 2.84 -10.72
C TYR A 23 10.32 2.60 -11.91
N GLY A 24 11.07 3.57 -12.36
CA GLY A 24 12.11 3.42 -13.38
C GLY A 24 11.71 2.56 -14.60
N PRO A 25 12.70 2.04 -15.36
CA PRO A 25 12.44 1.31 -16.61
C PRO A 25 12.12 -0.19 -16.42
N GLY A 26 12.35 -0.76 -15.24
CA GLY A 26 12.18 -2.19 -14.96
C GLY A 26 11.20 -2.47 -13.82
N PRO A 27 10.81 -3.74 -13.61
CA PRO A 27 10.00 -4.12 -12.45
C PRO A 27 10.82 -3.94 -11.16
N ILE A 28 10.16 -3.44 -10.12
CA ILE A 28 10.79 -3.23 -8.80
C ILE A 28 10.21 -4.15 -7.72
N TRP A 29 9.06 -4.76 -7.97
CA TRP A 29 8.41 -5.67 -7.03
C TRP A 29 8.54 -7.14 -7.47
N SER A 30 8.36 -8.05 -6.54
CA SER A 30 8.46 -9.51 -6.77
C SER A 30 7.39 -10.06 -7.71
N GLY A 31 6.30 -9.33 -7.93
CA GLY A 31 5.11 -9.83 -8.64
C GLY A 31 4.25 -10.81 -7.83
N ASN A 32 4.61 -11.07 -6.57
CA ASN A 32 3.80 -11.91 -5.68
C ASN A 32 2.74 -11.07 -4.95
N VAL A 33 1.60 -11.69 -4.67
CA VAL A 33 0.55 -11.10 -3.84
C VAL A 33 1.06 -10.82 -2.43
N ASN A 34 0.52 -9.76 -1.80
CA ASN A 34 0.73 -9.51 -0.38
C ASN A 34 0.19 -10.67 0.46
N ALA A 35 1.04 -11.27 1.29
CA ALA A 35 0.67 -12.46 2.08
C ALA A 35 -0.49 -12.22 3.06
N VAL A 36 -0.62 -10.98 3.57
CA VAL A 36 -1.75 -10.61 4.44
C VAL A 36 -3.04 -10.55 3.63
N LEU A 37 -3.02 -9.91 2.45
CA LEU A 37 -4.16 -9.89 1.54
C LEU A 37 -4.56 -11.32 1.15
N GLU A 38 -3.61 -12.15 0.76
CA GLU A 38 -3.86 -13.55 0.43
C GLU A 38 -4.59 -14.27 1.56
N SER A 39 -4.09 -14.15 2.80
CA SER A 39 -4.68 -14.81 3.97
C SER A 39 -6.09 -14.31 4.29
N VAL A 40 -6.36 -13.02 4.11
CA VAL A 40 -7.68 -12.42 4.40
C VAL A 40 -8.67 -12.75 3.29
N ALA A 41 -8.28 -12.52 2.03
CA ALA A 41 -9.19 -12.67 0.90
C ALA A 41 -9.47 -14.13 0.53
N ALA A 42 -8.68 -15.09 1.01
CA ALA A 42 -8.94 -16.52 0.81
C ALA A 42 -10.29 -16.98 1.38
N ASP A 43 -10.72 -16.36 2.47
CA ASP A 43 -11.96 -16.70 3.19
C ASP A 43 -13.15 -15.80 2.78
N LEU A 44 -12.93 -14.79 1.94
CA LEU A 44 -13.98 -13.90 1.47
C LEU A 44 -14.62 -14.41 0.17
N MET A 45 -15.92 -14.17 0.04
CA MET A 45 -16.62 -14.42 -1.22
C MET A 45 -16.19 -13.38 -2.26
N PRO A 46 -15.75 -13.80 -3.46
CA PRO A 46 -15.39 -12.89 -4.52
C PRO A 46 -16.52 -11.94 -4.91
N GLY A 47 -16.18 -10.68 -5.06
CA GLY A 47 -17.07 -9.58 -5.44
C GLY A 47 -16.29 -8.51 -6.18
N THR A 48 -16.48 -7.25 -5.81
CA THR A 48 -15.75 -6.09 -6.34
C THR A 48 -14.63 -5.68 -5.38
N ALA A 49 -13.43 -5.40 -5.90
CA ALA A 49 -12.30 -4.97 -5.08
C ALA A 49 -11.64 -3.71 -5.64
N LEU A 50 -11.11 -2.87 -4.74
CA LEU A 50 -10.30 -1.69 -5.05
C LEU A 50 -8.98 -1.75 -4.29
N ASP A 51 -7.87 -1.64 -5.01
CA ASP A 51 -6.52 -1.61 -4.43
C ASP A 51 -5.90 -0.22 -4.58
N LEU A 52 -5.57 0.41 -3.46
CA LEU A 52 -5.05 1.78 -3.37
C LEU A 52 -3.53 1.77 -3.39
N GLY A 53 -2.91 2.39 -4.41
CA GLY A 53 -1.48 2.33 -4.63
C GLY A 53 -1.05 0.95 -5.12
N CYS A 54 -1.73 0.43 -6.13
CA CYS A 54 -1.58 -0.95 -6.58
C CYS A 54 -0.22 -1.30 -7.19
N GLY A 55 0.64 -0.31 -7.44
CA GLY A 55 1.94 -0.52 -8.05
C GLY A 55 1.84 -1.29 -9.37
N GLU A 56 2.62 -2.35 -9.49
CA GLU A 56 2.67 -3.24 -10.67
C GLU A 56 1.55 -4.28 -10.69
N GLY A 57 0.57 -4.19 -9.77
CA GLY A 57 -0.73 -4.87 -9.85
C GLY A 57 -0.77 -6.30 -9.36
N ALA A 58 0.21 -6.79 -8.62
CA ALA A 58 0.25 -8.19 -8.16
C ALA A 58 -0.99 -8.57 -7.34
N ASP A 59 -1.42 -7.74 -6.40
CA ASP A 59 -2.59 -7.94 -5.54
C ASP A 59 -3.88 -7.97 -6.37
N VAL A 60 -4.03 -7.04 -7.30
CA VAL A 60 -5.18 -6.96 -8.22
C VAL A 60 -5.29 -8.20 -9.11
N LEU A 61 -4.17 -8.64 -9.69
CA LEU A 61 -4.12 -9.83 -10.55
C LEU A 61 -4.45 -11.10 -9.77
N TRP A 62 -3.93 -11.23 -8.55
CA TRP A 62 -4.24 -12.36 -7.69
C TRP A 62 -5.73 -12.42 -7.32
N LEU A 63 -6.34 -11.28 -6.95
CA LEU A 63 -7.77 -11.18 -6.69
C LEU A 63 -8.58 -11.55 -7.92
N ALA A 64 -8.21 -11.05 -9.10
CA ALA A 64 -8.89 -11.35 -10.36
C ALA A 64 -8.86 -12.85 -10.68
N HIS A 65 -7.71 -13.53 -10.50
CA HIS A 65 -7.60 -14.99 -10.66
C HIS A 65 -8.47 -15.78 -9.66
N ARG A 66 -8.82 -15.18 -8.53
CA ARG A 66 -9.74 -15.74 -7.52
C ARG A 66 -11.22 -15.39 -7.79
N GLY A 67 -11.53 -14.77 -8.93
CA GLY A 67 -12.88 -14.46 -9.35
C GLY A 67 -13.40 -13.08 -8.94
N TRP A 68 -12.55 -12.22 -8.37
CA TRP A 68 -12.90 -10.83 -8.07
C TRP A 68 -12.94 -9.98 -9.34
N HIS A 69 -13.77 -8.95 -9.35
CA HIS A 69 -13.63 -7.82 -10.25
C HIS A 69 -12.78 -6.77 -9.54
N ALA A 70 -11.50 -6.72 -9.85
CA ALA A 70 -10.54 -5.93 -9.11
C ALA A 70 -10.06 -4.72 -9.91
N VAL A 71 -10.08 -3.56 -9.28
CA VAL A 71 -9.57 -2.29 -9.81
C VAL A 71 -8.34 -1.88 -9.00
N GLY A 72 -7.22 -1.63 -9.67
CA GLY A 72 -6.02 -1.07 -9.05
C GLY A 72 -5.80 0.37 -9.48
N VAL A 73 -5.38 1.20 -8.54
CA VAL A 73 -5.09 2.62 -8.78
C VAL A 73 -3.68 2.95 -8.33
N ASP A 74 -2.92 3.60 -9.20
CA ASP A 74 -1.61 4.15 -8.87
C ASP A 74 -1.36 5.47 -9.60
N ILE A 75 -0.53 6.33 -9.03
CA ILE A 75 -0.16 7.61 -9.65
C ILE A 75 0.91 7.44 -10.74
N ALA A 76 1.74 6.38 -10.64
CA ALA A 76 2.87 6.13 -11.52
C ALA A 76 2.45 5.46 -12.83
N GLN A 77 2.71 6.13 -13.96
CA GLN A 77 2.41 5.59 -15.30
C GLN A 77 3.20 4.31 -15.57
N GLY A 78 4.49 4.26 -15.15
CA GLY A 78 5.35 3.09 -15.36
C GLY A 78 4.81 1.84 -14.69
N ALA A 79 4.31 1.96 -13.45
CA ALA A 79 3.66 0.88 -12.71
C ALA A 79 2.41 0.37 -13.45
N ILE A 80 1.51 1.26 -13.82
CA ILE A 80 0.24 0.93 -14.51
C ILE A 80 0.48 0.27 -15.88
N ILE A 81 1.48 0.72 -16.63
CA ILE A 81 1.83 0.07 -17.91
C ILE A 81 2.24 -1.39 -17.68
N ARG A 82 3.08 -1.66 -16.67
CA ARG A 82 3.52 -3.03 -16.36
C ARG A 82 2.37 -3.89 -15.82
N ALA A 83 1.53 -3.33 -14.96
CA ALA A 83 0.34 -4.02 -14.46
C ALA A 83 -0.59 -4.45 -15.60
N ARG A 84 -0.87 -3.56 -16.53
CA ARG A 84 -1.71 -3.86 -17.73
C ARG A 84 -1.06 -4.90 -18.61
N ALA A 85 0.25 -4.78 -18.90
CA ALA A 85 0.97 -5.76 -19.71
C ALA A 85 0.93 -7.17 -19.08
N THR A 86 1.05 -7.26 -17.75
CA THR A 86 0.95 -8.54 -17.03
C THR A 86 -0.49 -9.09 -17.09
N ALA A 87 -1.52 -8.24 -16.97
CA ALA A 87 -2.91 -8.65 -17.12
C ALA A 87 -3.21 -9.18 -18.54
N GLU A 88 -2.74 -8.48 -19.57
CA GLU A 88 -2.90 -8.89 -20.98
C GLU A 88 -2.19 -10.21 -21.29
N ALA A 89 -1.05 -10.48 -20.66
CA ALA A 89 -0.31 -11.73 -20.81
C ALA A 89 -0.93 -12.89 -20.01
N SER A 90 -1.86 -12.62 -19.12
CA SER A 90 -2.52 -13.60 -18.26
C SER A 90 -3.73 -14.25 -18.98
N THR A 91 -4.30 -15.31 -18.36
CA THR A 91 -5.50 -16.00 -18.82
C THR A 91 -6.78 -15.44 -18.21
N LEU A 92 -6.76 -14.21 -17.70
CA LEU A 92 -7.92 -13.58 -17.08
C LEU A 92 -8.97 -13.20 -18.12
N ASP A 93 -10.24 -13.33 -17.74
CA ASP A 93 -11.34 -12.80 -18.53
C ASP A 93 -11.25 -11.27 -18.62
N GLU A 94 -11.68 -10.72 -19.76
CA GLU A 94 -11.70 -9.29 -19.98
C GLU A 94 -12.47 -8.56 -18.86
N GLY A 95 -11.90 -7.48 -18.34
CA GLY A 95 -12.50 -6.64 -17.29
C GLY A 95 -12.39 -7.19 -15.88
N ARG A 96 -11.79 -8.38 -15.65
CA ARG A 96 -11.57 -8.90 -14.30
C ARG A 96 -10.53 -8.11 -13.51
N ALA A 97 -9.47 -7.64 -14.17
CA ALA A 97 -8.46 -6.77 -13.61
C ALA A 97 -8.44 -5.47 -14.41
N GLN A 98 -8.62 -4.35 -13.73
CA GLN A 98 -8.57 -3.02 -14.33
C GLN A 98 -7.53 -2.17 -13.62
N PHE A 99 -6.84 -1.31 -14.35
CA PHE A 99 -5.79 -0.47 -13.79
C PHE A 99 -5.96 0.98 -14.24
N LEU A 100 -6.04 1.88 -13.26
CA LEU A 100 -6.23 3.31 -13.49
C LEU A 100 -5.02 4.07 -13.01
N ARG A 101 -4.49 4.92 -13.91
CA ARG A 101 -3.49 5.91 -13.50
C ARG A 101 -4.21 7.17 -13.05
N THR A 102 -4.23 7.44 -11.76
CA THR A 102 -4.77 8.69 -11.22
C THR A 102 -4.26 8.95 -9.80
N ASP A 103 -4.32 10.20 -9.38
CA ASP A 103 -4.11 10.58 -7.98
C ASP A 103 -5.31 10.13 -7.16
N LEU A 104 -5.05 9.43 -6.06
CA LEU A 104 -6.09 8.89 -5.16
C LEU A 104 -6.88 9.98 -4.41
N GLY A 105 -6.41 11.22 -4.39
CA GLY A 105 -7.20 12.37 -3.91
C GLY A 105 -8.52 12.55 -4.65
N ILE A 106 -8.66 11.94 -5.86
CA ILE A 106 -9.93 11.93 -6.62
C ILE A 106 -11.06 11.20 -5.87
N LEU A 107 -10.75 10.29 -4.96
CA LEU A 107 -11.77 9.54 -4.19
C LEU A 107 -12.64 10.45 -3.32
N ALA A 108 -12.13 11.61 -2.94
CA ALA A 108 -12.86 12.61 -2.16
C ALA A 108 -13.64 13.61 -3.02
N GLN A 109 -13.57 13.50 -4.36
CA GLN A 109 -14.25 14.42 -5.28
C GLN A 109 -15.66 13.90 -5.65
N ASP A 110 -16.56 14.83 -5.99
CA ASP A 110 -17.95 14.51 -6.39
C ASP A 110 -17.98 13.80 -7.77
N ARG A 111 -17.00 14.09 -8.64
CA ARG A 111 -16.91 13.49 -9.97
C ARG A 111 -15.69 12.58 -10.02
N ARG A 112 -15.95 11.29 -9.97
CA ARG A 112 -14.96 10.21 -10.06
C ARG A 112 -15.16 9.41 -11.36
N PRO A 113 -14.11 8.74 -11.88
CA PRO A 113 -14.27 7.70 -12.89
C PRO A 113 -15.29 6.66 -12.45
N GLU A 114 -16.02 6.06 -13.40
CA GLU A 114 -17.06 5.08 -13.12
C GLU A 114 -16.50 3.89 -12.32
N GLU A 115 -15.30 3.46 -12.64
CA GLU A 115 -14.56 2.37 -12.00
C GLU A 115 -14.28 2.64 -10.50
N LEU A 116 -14.33 3.91 -10.07
CA LEU A 116 -14.07 4.34 -8.69
C LEU A 116 -15.33 4.83 -7.95
N THR A 117 -16.50 4.53 -8.45
CA THR A 117 -17.75 4.96 -7.79
C THR A 117 -18.20 4.01 -6.68
N GLY A 118 -17.78 2.75 -6.72
CA GLY A 118 -18.18 1.71 -5.74
C GLY A 118 -19.67 1.34 -5.84
N PRO A 119 -20.24 0.70 -4.84
CA PRO A 119 -19.54 0.21 -3.64
C PRO A 119 -18.62 -0.98 -3.92
N PHE A 120 -17.61 -1.20 -3.06
CA PHE A 120 -16.66 -2.30 -3.15
C PHE A 120 -16.84 -3.27 -1.98
N ASP A 121 -16.76 -4.57 -2.26
CA ASP A 121 -16.82 -5.62 -1.23
C ASP A 121 -15.49 -5.74 -0.47
N LEU A 122 -14.38 -5.35 -1.10
CA LEU A 122 -13.06 -5.27 -0.48
C LEU A 122 -12.31 -4.04 -0.98
N ILE A 123 -11.76 -3.24 -0.04
CA ILE A 123 -10.78 -2.20 -0.36
C ILE A 123 -9.49 -2.54 0.36
N THR A 124 -8.37 -2.48 -0.36
CA THR A 124 -7.03 -2.76 0.17
C THR A 124 -6.11 -1.56 0.03
N ALA A 125 -5.19 -1.42 0.99
CA ALA A 125 -4.08 -0.48 0.93
C ALA A 125 -2.85 -1.16 1.56
N SER A 126 -2.02 -1.78 0.71
CA SER A 126 -0.81 -2.48 1.11
C SER A 126 0.39 -1.55 1.02
N TYR A 127 1.04 -1.27 2.16
CA TYR A 127 2.22 -0.38 2.26
C TYR A 127 1.97 1.01 1.63
N PHE A 128 0.76 1.51 1.81
CA PHE A 128 0.30 2.78 1.25
C PHE A 128 0.81 3.97 2.08
N GLN A 129 2.14 4.12 2.12
CA GLN A 129 2.89 5.25 2.67
C GLN A 129 3.72 5.89 1.57
N SER A 130 4.14 7.14 1.77
CA SER A 130 4.92 7.87 0.76
C SER A 130 5.94 8.77 1.44
N PRO A 131 7.20 8.82 0.97
CA PRO A 131 8.20 9.77 1.44
C PRO A 131 7.94 11.20 0.92
N VAL A 132 7.03 11.35 -0.04
CA VAL A 132 6.56 12.64 -0.56
C VAL A 132 5.12 12.89 -0.14
N ALA A 133 4.63 14.11 -0.37
CA ALA A 133 3.29 14.52 0.08
C ALA A 133 2.20 13.53 -0.34
N LEU A 134 1.49 13.00 0.65
CA LEU A 134 0.34 12.10 0.50
C LEU A 134 -0.69 12.43 1.57
N ASP A 135 -1.87 12.89 1.16
CA ASP A 135 -3.00 13.08 2.10
C ASP A 135 -3.67 11.73 2.42
N ARG A 136 -2.86 10.83 3.01
CA ARG A 136 -3.22 9.45 3.28
C ARG A 136 -4.51 9.33 4.10
N GLN A 137 -4.64 10.14 5.14
CA GLN A 137 -5.81 10.13 6.01
C GLN A 137 -7.10 10.43 5.24
N HIS A 138 -7.08 11.47 4.44
CA HIS A 138 -8.24 11.88 3.64
C HIS A 138 -8.61 10.83 2.59
N ILE A 139 -7.61 10.29 1.92
CA ILE A 139 -7.79 9.21 0.93
C ILE A 139 -8.39 7.96 1.56
N LEU A 140 -7.87 7.50 2.69
CA LEU A 140 -8.36 6.29 3.37
C LEU A 140 -9.79 6.46 3.89
N ARG A 141 -10.15 7.62 4.41
CA ARG A 141 -11.53 7.94 4.83
C ARG A 141 -12.49 7.98 3.65
N ALA A 142 -12.06 8.60 2.55
CA ALA A 142 -12.87 8.62 1.31
C ALA A 142 -13.06 7.20 0.75
N ALA A 143 -12.02 6.38 0.77
CA ALA A 143 -12.09 4.98 0.37
C ALA A 143 -13.02 4.17 1.28
N ALA A 144 -12.94 4.34 2.60
CA ALA A 144 -13.84 3.68 3.55
C ALA A 144 -15.32 3.95 3.25
N ALA A 145 -15.67 5.16 2.82
CA ALA A 145 -17.03 5.49 2.42
C ALA A 145 -17.53 4.69 1.21
N LEU A 146 -16.63 4.15 0.39
CA LEU A 146 -16.93 3.33 -0.78
C LEU A 146 -17.05 1.83 -0.49
N VAL A 147 -16.77 1.39 0.73
CA VAL A 147 -16.96 -0.01 1.12
C VAL A 147 -18.44 -0.34 1.17
N ALA A 148 -18.85 -1.44 0.58
CA ALA A 148 -20.22 -1.93 0.61
C ALA A 148 -20.68 -2.25 2.04
N PRO A 149 -21.98 -2.18 2.38
CA PRO A 149 -22.49 -2.78 3.59
C PRO A 149 -22.14 -4.29 3.64
N GLY A 150 -21.46 -4.73 4.72
CA GLY A 150 -20.89 -6.08 4.83
C GLY A 150 -19.51 -6.26 4.22
N GLY A 151 -19.01 -5.29 3.45
CA GLY A 151 -17.69 -5.29 2.83
C GLY A 151 -16.56 -4.97 3.81
N HIS A 152 -15.33 -5.05 3.33
CA HIS A 152 -14.12 -5.00 4.15
C HIS A 152 -13.15 -3.90 3.69
N LEU A 153 -12.43 -3.33 4.66
CA LEU A 153 -11.27 -2.47 4.45
C LEU A 153 -10.06 -3.13 5.11
N LEU A 154 -9.02 -3.41 4.31
CA LEU A 154 -7.76 -4.01 4.77
C LEU A 154 -6.62 -3.00 4.59
N LEU A 155 -5.97 -2.66 5.69
CA LEU A 155 -4.73 -1.89 5.68
C LEU A 155 -3.58 -2.79 6.13
N THR A 156 -2.48 -2.78 5.37
CA THR A 156 -1.21 -3.41 5.72
C THR A 156 -0.11 -2.37 5.63
N SER A 157 0.68 -2.22 6.69
CA SER A 157 1.77 -1.25 6.79
C SER A 157 2.97 -1.88 7.48
N HIS A 158 4.19 -1.42 7.22
CA HIS A 158 5.31 -1.83 8.06
C HIS A 158 5.13 -1.29 9.47
N ALA A 159 5.31 -2.14 10.49
CA ALA A 159 5.23 -1.78 11.90
C ALA A 159 6.57 -1.31 12.48
N ALA A 160 7.67 -1.65 11.81
CA ALA A 160 9.04 -1.30 12.17
C ALA A 160 9.94 -1.31 10.95
N ALA A 161 11.13 -0.71 11.07
CA ALA A 161 12.17 -0.86 10.08
C ALA A 161 12.57 -2.35 9.93
N PRO A 162 12.97 -2.79 8.73
CA PRO A 162 13.47 -4.14 8.53
C PRO A 162 14.61 -4.47 9.49
N SER A 163 14.70 -5.75 9.94
CA SER A 163 15.74 -6.17 10.90
C SER A 163 17.18 -5.90 10.40
N TRP A 164 17.40 -5.98 9.10
CA TRP A 164 18.72 -5.69 8.49
C TRP A 164 19.08 -4.20 8.45
N ALA A 165 18.10 -3.28 8.48
CA ALA A 165 18.37 -1.84 8.50
C ALA A 165 19.00 -1.37 9.83
N ALA A 166 18.78 -2.12 10.93
CA ALA A 166 19.42 -1.84 12.21
C ALA A 166 20.92 -2.19 12.19
N ASP A 167 21.30 -3.23 11.47
CA ASP A 167 22.69 -3.65 11.34
C ASP A 167 23.51 -2.70 10.47
N GLU A 168 22.92 -2.14 9.41
CA GLU A 168 23.58 -1.13 8.56
C GLU A 168 23.88 0.17 9.31
N SER A 169 23.01 0.60 10.22
CA SER A 169 23.23 1.81 11.03
C SER A 169 24.37 1.62 12.04
N GLN A 170 24.63 0.40 12.50
CA GLN A 170 25.77 0.07 13.37
C GLN A 170 27.08 -0.06 12.59
N ALA A 171 27.04 -0.55 11.36
CA ALA A 171 28.21 -0.68 10.48
C ALA A 171 28.77 0.68 10.05
N GLN A 172 27.96 1.71 9.91
CA GLN A 172 28.37 3.06 9.55
C GLN A 172 29.10 3.82 10.68
N HIS A 173 29.14 3.28 11.91
CA HIS A 173 29.85 3.85 13.06
C HIS A 173 31.18 3.16 13.36
N ALA A 174 31.59 2.17 12.55
CA ALA A 174 32.93 1.59 12.64
C ALA A 174 33.92 2.41 11.78
N PRO A 175 35.12 2.77 12.29
CA PRO A 175 36.10 3.50 11.50
C PRO A 175 36.58 2.63 10.33
N SER A 176 36.28 3.04 9.11
CA SER A 176 36.68 2.33 7.89
C SER A 176 38.02 2.84 7.42
N ASP A 177 39.04 1.97 7.50
CA ASP A 177 40.18 1.99 6.56
C ASP A 177 39.83 0.96 5.50
N HIS A 178 39.53 1.40 4.30
CA HIS A 178 39.91 0.84 2.98
C HIS A 178 38.89 1.20 1.88
N GLU A 179 39.43 1.90 0.86
CA GLU A 179 38.81 2.11 -0.44
C GLU A 179 38.70 0.77 -1.19
N ALA A 180 37.53 0.44 -1.69
CA ALA A 180 37.38 -0.40 -2.88
C ALA A 180 35.99 -0.16 -3.51
N ALA A 181 35.99 0.33 -4.73
CA ALA A 181 34.83 0.52 -5.58
C ALA A 181 34.18 -0.81 -5.95
N ALA A 182 32.90 -0.95 -5.78
CA ALA A 182 32.08 -1.92 -6.48
C ALA A 182 30.69 -1.32 -6.73
N ASP A 183 30.40 -1.19 -8.00
CA ASP A 183 29.13 -0.83 -8.61
C ASP A 183 28.09 -1.92 -8.26
N SER A 184 27.18 -1.64 -7.39
CA SER A 184 26.02 -2.47 -7.09
C SER A 184 24.79 -1.60 -7.05
N ALA A 185 23.83 -1.94 -7.93
CA ALA A 185 22.54 -1.30 -8.03
C ALA A 185 21.87 -1.20 -6.63
N GLN A 186 21.93 -0.03 -6.04
CA GLN A 186 21.32 0.28 -4.76
C GLN A 186 19.83 0.27 -4.93
N HIS A 187 19.18 -0.78 -4.41
CA HIS A 187 17.78 -0.69 -4.01
C HIS A 187 17.73 0.26 -2.81
N ASN A 188 17.39 1.50 -3.08
CA ASN A 188 17.16 2.51 -2.06
C ASN A 188 15.89 2.12 -1.28
N HIS A 189 16.07 1.42 -0.15
CA HIS A 189 15.03 1.38 0.87
C HIS A 189 15.08 2.74 1.57
N ASP A 190 14.16 3.65 1.18
CA ASP A 190 14.00 4.94 1.82
C ASP A 190 13.82 4.72 3.32
N HIS A 191 14.76 5.24 4.12
CA HIS A 191 14.73 5.20 5.57
C HIS A 191 13.59 6.10 6.07
N HIS A 192 12.43 5.52 6.32
CA HIS A 192 11.36 6.17 7.05
C HIS A 192 11.79 6.38 8.50
N GLY A 193 11.61 7.59 9.04
CA GLY A 193 11.86 7.89 10.43
C GLY A 193 10.90 7.10 11.36
N PRO A 194 11.17 7.01 12.67
CA PRO A 194 10.33 6.26 13.62
C PRO A 194 8.85 6.68 13.66
N ALA A 195 8.52 7.88 13.16
CA ALA A 195 7.14 8.37 13.03
C ALA A 195 6.36 7.76 11.86
N ASP A 196 7.04 7.04 10.96
CA ASP A 196 6.47 6.55 9.71
C ASP A 196 5.94 5.11 9.81
N PHE A 197 6.11 4.44 10.95
CA PHE A 197 5.63 3.08 11.19
C PHE A 197 4.34 3.09 12.04
N PRO A 198 3.17 3.04 11.42
CA PRO A 198 1.91 3.15 12.15
C PRO A 198 1.64 1.88 12.95
N SER A 199 1.22 2.08 14.20
CA SER A 199 0.66 1.01 15.01
C SER A 199 -0.80 0.72 14.61
N PRO A 200 -1.36 -0.45 14.96
CA PRO A 200 -2.78 -0.72 14.73
C PRO A 200 -3.70 0.36 15.32
N GLN A 201 -3.35 0.89 16.49
CA GLN A 201 -4.12 1.95 17.15
C GLN A 201 -4.05 3.28 16.40
N SER A 202 -2.87 3.64 15.87
CA SER A 202 -2.72 4.88 15.09
C SER A 202 -3.43 4.78 13.73
N GLU A 203 -3.46 3.61 13.10
CA GLU A 203 -4.24 3.38 11.88
C GLU A 203 -5.75 3.53 12.13
N LEU A 204 -6.27 2.92 13.20
CA LEU A 204 -7.66 3.08 13.60
C LEU A 204 -8.01 4.54 13.90
N ALA A 205 -7.12 5.27 14.60
CA ALA A 205 -7.31 6.69 14.90
C ALA A 205 -7.27 7.56 13.62
N THR A 206 -6.41 7.21 12.65
CA THR A 206 -6.36 7.87 11.34
C THR A 206 -7.65 7.72 10.57
N LEU A 207 -8.23 6.54 10.57
CA LEU A 207 -9.51 6.26 9.91
C LEU A 207 -10.68 6.98 10.59
N ASP A 208 -10.72 7.04 11.93
CA ASP A 208 -11.74 7.71 12.73
C ASP A 208 -13.17 7.33 12.30
N LEU A 209 -13.40 6.03 12.12
CA LEU A 209 -14.67 5.48 11.66
C LEU A 209 -15.62 5.23 12.83
N ASP A 210 -16.94 5.45 12.62
CA ASP A 210 -17.95 5.23 13.64
C ASP A 210 -18.03 3.73 14.03
N PRO A 211 -17.80 3.36 15.30
CA PRO A 211 -17.93 1.98 15.76
C PRO A 211 -19.34 1.39 15.64
N GLN A 212 -20.36 2.22 15.47
CA GLN A 212 -21.71 1.74 15.19
C GLN A 212 -21.87 1.26 13.74
N GLU A 213 -21.11 1.82 12.82
CA GLU A 213 -21.10 1.43 11.40
C GLU A 213 -20.02 0.41 11.07
N TRP A 214 -18.96 0.36 11.87
CA TRP A 214 -17.78 -0.46 11.59
C TRP A 214 -17.47 -1.44 12.72
N GLU A 215 -16.95 -2.59 12.34
CA GLU A 215 -16.43 -3.62 13.25
C GLU A 215 -14.97 -3.87 12.95
N THR A 216 -14.12 -3.81 13.97
CA THR A 216 -12.71 -4.19 13.86
C THR A 216 -12.60 -5.70 13.98
N LEU A 217 -12.19 -6.38 12.91
CA LEU A 217 -11.98 -7.82 12.88
C LEU A 217 -10.56 -8.19 13.28
N ARG A 218 -9.55 -7.38 12.84
CA ARG A 218 -8.13 -7.53 13.22
C ARG A 218 -7.52 -6.14 13.41
N ALA A 219 -6.68 -6.00 14.42
CA ALA A 219 -5.85 -4.82 14.67
C ALA A 219 -4.62 -5.27 15.46
N GLU A 220 -3.58 -5.71 14.76
CA GLU A 220 -2.44 -6.40 15.35
C GLU A 220 -1.16 -6.14 14.56
N VAL A 221 -0.01 -6.45 15.18
CA VAL A 221 1.28 -6.54 14.51
C VAL A 221 1.61 -8.02 14.33
N VAL A 222 2.00 -8.39 13.11
CA VAL A 222 2.38 -9.76 12.76
C VAL A 222 3.82 -9.76 12.24
N THR A 223 4.65 -10.61 12.83
CA THR A 223 6.00 -10.85 12.32
C THR A 223 5.95 -11.92 11.24
N ARG A 224 6.56 -11.66 10.09
CA ARG A 224 6.74 -12.64 9.02
C ARG A 224 8.21 -12.85 8.71
N ASP A 225 8.55 -14.09 8.36
CA ASP A 225 9.87 -14.41 7.83
C ASP A 225 10.01 -13.89 6.41
N THR A 226 11.19 -13.41 6.08
CA THR A 226 11.56 -12.87 4.77
C THR A 226 13.03 -13.14 4.49
N THR A 227 13.52 -12.65 3.36
CA THR A 227 14.93 -12.68 3.00
C THR A 227 15.40 -11.25 2.83
N SER A 228 16.50 -10.89 3.47
CA SER A 228 17.16 -9.58 3.30
C SER A 228 17.78 -9.45 1.89
N PRO A 229 18.15 -8.25 1.46
CA PRO A 229 18.73 -8.02 0.13
C PRO A 229 20.03 -8.82 -0.14
N ASP A 230 20.77 -9.17 0.90
CA ASP A 230 21.98 -10.00 0.81
C ASP A 230 21.71 -11.52 0.77
N GLY A 231 20.42 -11.92 0.83
CA GLY A 231 20.01 -13.32 0.80
C GLY A 231 19.91 -14.00 2.18
N SER A 232 20.17 -13.28 3.27
CA SER A 232 20.10 -13.84 4.63
C SER A 232 18.65 -13.95 5.13
N PRO A 233 18.33 -14.94 5.98
CA PRO A 233 17.03 -14.99 6.67
C PRO A 233 16.79 -13.72 7.50
N ALA A 234 15.62 -13.13 7.35
CA ALA A 234 15.26 -11.89 8.01
C ALA A 234 13.80 -11.89 8.45
N ARG A 235 13.38 -10.87 9.20
CA ARG A 235 12.01 -10.69 9.67
C ARG A 235 11.51 -9.27 9.40
N LEU A 236 10.24 -9.20 9.11
CA LEU A 236 9.48 -7.95 8.99
C LEU A 236 8.27 -8.00 9.90
N ASP A 237 8.01 -6.88 10.56
CA ASP A 237 6.81 -6.67 11.36
C ASP A 237 5.83 -5.83 10.55
N ASP A 238 4.64 -6.35 10.32
CA ASP A 238 3.58 -5.67 9.59
C ASP A 238 2.41 -5.35 10.53
N THR A 239 1.96 -4.10 10.51
CA THR A 239 0.70 -3.67 11.11
C THR A 239 -0.44 -4.08 10.19
N ILE A 240 -1.43 -4.77 10.74
CA ILE A 240 -2.63 -5.21 10.04
C ILE A 240 -3.85 -4.60 10.71
N VAL A 241 -4.68 -3.93 9.91
CA VAL A 241 -6.02 -3.48 10.32
C VAL A 241 -7.03 -4.00 9.31
N LEU A 242 -7.92 -4.87 9.75
CA LEU A 242 -9.04 -5.39 8.97
C LEU A 242 -10.34 -4.93 9.63
N LEU A 243 -11.12 -4.19 8.88
CA LEU A 243 -12.42 -3.66 9.30
C LEU A 243 -13.52 -4.22 8.41
N ARG A 244 -14.71 -4.44 8.98
CA ARG A 244 -15.92 -4.77 8.24
C ARG A 244 -16.96 -3.67 8.43
N ARG A 245 -17.52 -3.16 7.33
CA ARG A 245 -18.67 -2.27 7.38
C ARG A 245 -19.91 -3.08 7.77
N ARG A 246 -20.63 -2.66 8.81
CA ARG A 246 -21.85 -3.37 9.22
C ARG A 246 -22.89 -3.31 8.11
N GLY A 247 -23.61 -4.41 7.91
CA GLY A 247 -24.77 -4.42 7.02
C GLY A 247 -25.89 -3.54 7.58
N ILE A 248 -26.71 -2.99 6.70
CA ILE A 248 -27.94 -2.33 7.12
C ILE A 248 -28.81 -3.40 7.79
N PRO A 249 -29.26 -3.22 9.06
CA PRO A 249 -30.18 -4.17 9.67
C PRO A 249 -31.38 -4.33 8.74
N ALA A 250 -31.74 -5.58 8.41
CA ALA A 250 -32.98 -5.84 7.68
C ALA A 250 -34.10 -5.11 8.42
N ALA A 251 -34.80 -4.22 7.72
CA ALA A 251 -35.95 -3.52 8.27
C ALA A 251 -36.92 -4.60 8.78
N GLY A 252 -37.07 -4.68 10.10
CA GLY A 252 -37.89 -5.70 10.72
C GLY A 252 -39.33 -5.60 10.14
N THR A 253 -39.74 -6.64 9.45
CA THR A 253 -41.12 -6.86 9.05
C THR A 253 -41.93 -6.94 10.36
N ARG A 254 -42.66 -5.90 10.67
CA ARG A 254 -43.69 -5.91 11.73
C ARG A 254 -44.94 -6.57 11.19
#